data_f04571e00f3dc1e48d476a8469a58c7c
#
_entry.id   f04571e00f3dc1e48d476a8469a58c7c
#
_cell.length_a   1.000
_cell.length_b   1.000
_cell.length_c   1.000
_cell.angle_alpha   90.00
_cell.angle_beta   90.00
_cell.angle_gamma   90.00
#
_symmetry.space_group_name_H-M   'P 1'
#
loop_
_entity.id
_entity.type
_entity.pdbx_description
1 polymer ?
#
loop_
_entity_poly.entity_id
_entity_poly.type
_entity_poly.pdbx_seq_one_letter_code
_entity_poly.pdbx_strand_id
1 'polypeptide(L)'
;MQTLVRDWMKKTPTKIPSDTLVTEAKSLLVDNNLNALLVVDEGRLRGLITRHHIMRMSHYVMRTQNADEFNFFVNRLRVRDIMVRRPATVQADDTIQHCLRYGNELMVAQFPVLEKDQVVGIISAKEIFQLAAHFAGALNEATA
;
A
#
# COMPACT_ATOMS: atom_id res chain seq x y z
N MET A 1 -22.23 -10.30 14.47
CA MET A 1 -20.88 -10.81 14.09
C MET A 1 -20.12 -9.67 13.40
N GLN A 2 -18.93 -9.33 13.90
CA GLN A 2 -18.13 -8.24 13.36
C GLN A 2 -17.23 -8.76 12.23
N THR A 3 -17.14 -7.98 11.15
CA THR A 3 -16.22 -8.29 10.06
C THR A 3 -14.83 -7.76 10.40
N LEU A 4 -13.83 -8.62 10.38
CA LEU A 4 -12.47 -8.28 10.79
C LEU A 4 -11.57 -8.03 9.58
N VAL A 5 -10.58 -7.17 9.79
CA VAL A 5 -9.56 -6.86 8.76
C VAL A 5 -8.88 -8.14 8.27
N ARG A 6 -8.56 -9.09 9.17
CA ARG A 6 -7.90 -10.36 8.80
C ARG A 6 -8.65 -11.16 7.73
N ASP A 7 -9.98 -11.04 7.71
CA ASP A 7 -10.82 -11.82 6.80
C ASP A 7 -10.84 -11.25 5.38
N TRP A 8 -10.45 -9.99 5.22
CA TRP A 8 -10.54 -9.28 3.93
C TRP A 8 -9.20 -8.75 3.43
N MET A 9 -8.17 -8.69 4.26
CA MET A 9 -6.86 -8.22 3.86
C MET A 9 -6.22 -9.14 2.81
N LYS A 10 -5.30 -8.60 2.02
CA LYS A 10 -4.41 -9.39 1.19
C LYS A 10 -3.34 -10.00 2.10
N LYS A 11 -3.27 -11.33 2.16
CA LYS A 11 -2.44 -12.06 3.13
C LYS A 11 -0.97 -12.17 2.75
N THR A 12 -0.63 -11.88 1.50
CA THR A 12 0.75 -11.99 1.00
C THR A 12 1.16 -10.68 0.36
N PRO A 13 1.35 -9.61 1.16
CA PRO A 13 1.78 -8.33 0.59
C PRO A 13 3.21 -8.47 0.08
N THR A 14 3.52 -7.74 -1.00
CA THR A 14 4.88 -7.70 -1.50
C THR A 14 5.71 -6.79 -0.61
N LYS A 15 6.83 -7.30 -0.12
CA LYS A 15 7.75 -6.61 0.78
C LYS A 15 9.09 -6.42 0.08
N ILE A 16 9.68 -5.24 0.27
CA ILE A 16 11.01 -4.93 -0.28
C ILE A 16 11.87 -4.27 0.80
N PRO A 17 13.19 -4.48 0.76
CA PRO A 17 14.10 -3.76 1.65
C PRO A 17 14.13 -2.26 1.35
N SER A 18 14.50 -1.45 2.34
CA SER A 18 14.55 0.00 2.20
C SER A 18 15.66 0.48 1.27
N ASP A 19 16.68 -0.35 1.02
CA ASP A 19 17.77 -0.04 0.10
C ASP A 19 17.48 -0.44 -1.37
N THR A 20 16.29 -0.94 -1.65
CA THR A 20 15.86 -1.26 -3.02
C THR A 20 15.87 0.01 -3.87
N LEU A 21 16.34 -0.09 -5.10
CA LEU A 21 16.30 1.03 -6.04
C LEU A 21 14.85 1.37 -6.42
N VAL A 22 14.58 2.65 -6.54
CA VAL A 22 13.25 3.13 -6.95
C VAL A 22 12.85 2.56 -8.31
N THR A 23 13.83 2.40 -9.23
CA THR A 23 13.57 1.80 -10.54
C THR A 23 13.14 0.33 -10.43
N GLU A 24 13.73 -0.42 -9.51
CA GLU A 24 13.32 -1.81 -9.25
C GLU A 24 11.92 -1.87 -8.62
N ALA A 25 11.63 -0.98 -7.68
CA ALA A 25 10.30 -0.90 -7.06
C ALA A 25 9.23 -0.57 -8.09
N LYS A 26 9.52 0.37 -9.01
CA LYS A 26 8.60 0.72 -10.09
C LYS A 26 8.31 -0.50 -10.97
N SER A 27 9.34 -1.25 -11.35
CA SER A 27 9.17 -2.46 -12.15
C SER A 27 8.30 -3.49 -11.44
N LEU A 28 8.50 -3.70 -10.13
CA LEU A 28 7.69 -4.62 -9.35
C LEU A 28 6.21 -4.20 -9.34
N LEU A 29 5.94 -2.90 -9.16
CA LEU A 29 4.57 -2.39 -9.17
C LEU A 29 3.90 -2.58 -10.53
N VAL A 30 4.60 -2.26 -11.61
CA VAL A 30 4.07 -2.34 -12.97
C VAL A 30 3.90 -3.78 -13.41
N ASP A 31 4.95 -4.60 -13.29
CA ASP A 31 4.97 -5.96 -13.81
C ASP A 31 4.00 -6.89 -13.08
N ASN A 32 3.74 -6.61 -11.81
CA ASN A 32 2.82 -7.41 -10.99
C ASN A 32 1.46 -6.73 -10.77
N ASN A 33 1.23 -5.61 -11.43
CA ASN A 33 0.00 -4.83 -11.32
C ASN A 33 -0.38 -4.54 -9.86
N LEU A 34 0.60 -4.06 -9.09
CA LEU A 34 0.43 -3.73 -7.68
C LEU A 34 0.22 -2.23 -7.49
N ASN A 35 -0.51 -1.86 -6.45
CA ASN A 35 -0.72 -0.46 -6.08
C ASN A 35 0.23 0.01 -4.98
N ALA A 36 0.81 -0.93 -4.23
CA ALA A 36 1.67 -0.60 -3.11
C ALA A 36 2.67 -1.72 -2.83
N LEU A 37 3.81 -1.32 -2.27
CA LEU A 37 4.83 -2.21 -1.73
C LEU A 37 5.10 -1.83 -0.29
N LEU A 38 5.25 -2.82 0.58
CA LEU A 38 5.64 -2.60 1.96
C LEU A 38 7.16 -2.62 2.06
N VAL A 39 7.72 -1.62 2.71
CA VAL A 39 9.16 -1.51 2.93
C VAL A 39 9.47 -2.10 4.29
N VAL A 40 10.19 -3.22 4.31
CA VAL A 40 10.44 -4.00 5.52
C VAL A 40 11.92 -4.34 5.59
N ASP A 41 12.56 -3.99 6.70
CA ASP A 41 13.94 -4.37 6.99
C ASP A 41 13.97 -5.21 8.26
N GLU A 42 14.61 -6.40 8.18
CA GLU A 42 14.77 -7.28 9.33
C GLU A 42 13.45 -7.56 10.06
N GLY A 43 12.38 -7.77 9.30
CA GLY A 43 11.05 -8.03 9.85
C GLY A 43 10.29 -6.80 10.34
N ARG A 44 10.88 -5.62 10.28
CA ARG A 44 10.24 -4.38 10.75
C ARG A 44 9.72 -3.54 9.60
N LEU A 45 8.49 -3.09 9.73
CA LEU A 45 7.90 -2.17 8.77
C LEU A 45 8.60 -0.82 8.86
N ARG A 46 9.19 -0.39 7.75
CA ARG A 46 9.88 0.91 7.64
C ARG A 46 9.02 1.94 6.94
N GLY A 47 8.25 1.52 5.94
CA GLY A 47 7.50 2.46 5.15
C GLY A 47 6.60 1.79 4.13
N LEU A 48 6.03 2.64 3.29
CA LEU A 48 5.10 2.25 2.23
C LEU A 48 5.46 3.01 0.96
N ILE A 49 5.49 2.29 -0.15
CA ILE A 49 5.64 2.87 -1.49
C ILE A 49 4.35 2.60 -2.25
N THR A 50 3.74 3.65 -2.81
CA THR A 50 2.56 3.51 -3.65
C THR A 50 2.88 3.81 -5.10
N ARG A 51 2.10 3.22 -6.01
CA ARG A 51 2.17 3.53 -7.43
C ARG A 51 2.01 5.04 -7.66
N HIS A 52 1.08 5.66 -6.96
CA HIS A 52 0.83 7.10 -7.05
C HIS A 52 2.07 7.92 -6.68
N HIS A 53 2.79 7.54 -5.64
CA HIS A 53 4.03 8.19 -5.20
C HIS A 53 5.10 8.19 -6.30
N ILE A 54 5.31 7.02 -6.90
CA ILE A 54 6.32 6.86 -7.97
C ILE A 54 5.92 7.64 -9.20
N MET A 55 4.65 7.63 -9.57
CA MET A 55 4.15 8.38 -10.72
C MET A 55 4.28 9.90 -10.51
N ARG A 56 4.00 10.38 -9.30
CA ARG A 56 4.18 11.81 -8.97
C ARG A 56 5.63 12.24 -9.10
N MET A 57 6.57 11.42 -8.67
CA MET A 57 7.99 11.70 -8.81
C MET A 57 8.40 11.82 -10.27
N SER A 58 7.92 10.93 -11.12
CA SER A 58 8.20 10.98 -12.56
C SER A 58 7.74 12.31 -13.15
N HIS A 59 6.57 12.82 -12.76
CA HIS A 59 6.07 14.11 -13.22
C HIS A 59 6.90 15.27 -12.70
N TYR A 60 7.29 15.26 -11.45
CA TYR A 60 8.11 16.32 -10.84
C TYR A 60 9.45 16.48 -11.55
N VAL A 61 10.04 15.38 -11.95
CA VAL A 61 11.37 15.35 -12.53
C VAL A 61 11.35 15.60 -14.04
N MET A 62 10.28 15.30 -14.76
CA MET A 62 10.12 15.68 -16.15
C MET A 62 10.07 17.20 -16.37
N ARG A 63 9.85 17.96 -15.31
CA ARG A 63 9.88 19.42 -15.33
C ARG A 63 11.29 20.01 -15.15
N THR A 64 12.24 19.22 -14.69
CA THR A 64 13.63 19.64 -14.57
C THR A 64 14.37 19.32 -15.87
N GLN A 65 15.02 20.29 -16.42
CA GLN A 65 15.34 20.46 -17.85
C GLN A 65 16.44 19.58 -18.44
N ASN A 66 16.94 18.55 -17.74
CA ASN A 66 18.02 17.73 -18.28
C ASN A 66 17.75 16.25 -18.06
N ALA A 67 17.43 15.55 -19.14
CA ALA A 67 17.12 14.12 -19.12
C ALA A 67 18.29 13.27 -18.58
N ASP A 68 19.53 13.67 -18.82
CA ASP A 68 20.71 12.94 -18.37
C ASP A 68 20.94 13.09 -16.86
N GLU A 69 20.81 14.31 -16.34
CA GLU A 69 20.87 14.54 -14.89
C GLU A 69 19.74 13.83 -14.17
N PHE A 70 18.56 13.81 -14.78
CA PHE A 70 17.40 13.12 -14.26
C PHE A 70 17.64 11.62 -14.13
N ASN A 71 18.06 10.98 -15.20
CA ASN A 71 18.34 9.54 -15.22
C ASN A 71 19.43 9.19 -14.21
N PHE A 72 20.46 10.02 -14.12
CA PHE A 72 21.53 9.85 -13.13
C PHE A 72 21.00 9.88 -11.70
N PHE A 73 20.14 10.83 -11.40
CA PHE A 73 19.55 11.02 -10.08
C PHE A 73 18.58 9.89 -9.75
N VAL A 74 17.64 9.59 -10.65
CA VAL A 74 16.61 8.57 -10.44
C VAL A 74 17.21 7.17 -10.28
N ASN A 75 18.25 6.86 -11.07
CA ASN A 75 18.88 5.54 -11.02
C ASN A 75 19.63 5.29 -9.70
N ARG A 76 19.81 6.32 -8.87
CA ARG A 76 20.48 6.21 -7.57
C ARG A 76 19.55 6.31 -6.39
N LEU A 77 18.30 6.73 -6.60
CA LEU A 77 17.34 6.82 -5.52
C LEU A 77 17.00 5.43 -4.99
N ARG A 78 17.01 5.34 -3.68
CA ARG A 78 16.55 4.16 -2.95
C ARG A 78 15.15 4.41 -2.43
N VAL A 79 14.43 3.32 -2.21
CA VAL A 79 13.06 3.39 -1.70
C VAL A 79 13.00 4.18 -0.38
N ARG A 80 14.01 4.05 0.49
CA ARG A 80 14.08 4.82 1.74
C ARG A 80 14.09 6.34 1.54
N ASP A 81 14.50 6.80 0.37
CA ASP A 81 14.58 8.24 0.08
C ASP A 81 13.22 8.85 -0.21
N ILE A 82 12.25 8.04 -0.64
CA ILE A 82 10.94 8.53 -1.11
C ILE A 82 9.74 7.90 -0.42
N MET A 83 9.92 6.82 0.33
CA MET A 83 8.81 6.10 0.96
C MET A 83 8.04 6.98 1.95
N VAL A 84 6.76 6.64 2.13
CA VAL A 84 6.01 7.17 3.27
C VAL A 84 6.57 6.51 4.52
N ARG A 85 7.17 7.31 5.40
CA ARG A 85 7.75 6.81 6.65
C ARG A 85 6.67 6.67 7.71
N ARG A 86 6.77 5.62 8.52
CA ARG A 86 5.82 5.36 9.60
C ARG A 86 4.37 5.42 9.10
N PRO A 87 4.02 4.60 8.09
CA PRO A 87 2.65 4.62 7.60
C PRO A 87 1.67 4.25 8.71
N ALA A 88 0.46 4.80 8.63
CA ALA A 88 -0.62 4.37 9.51
C ALA A 88 -0.89 2.89 9.28
N THR A 89 -1.08 2.15 10.36
CA THR A 89 -1.31 0.71 10.32
C THR A 89 -2.62 0.36 11.02
N VAL A 90 -3.15 -0.82 10.72
CA VAL A 90 -4.28 -1.41 11.45
C VAL A 90 -3.88 -2.78 11.95
N GLN A 91 -4.60 -3.27 12.95
CA GLN A 91 -4.39 -4.61 13.50
C GLN A 91 -5.26 -5.62 12.74
N ALA A 92 -4.78 -6.86 12.67
CA ALA A 92 -5.53 -7.93 11.99
C ALA A 92 -6.89 -8.18 12.66
N ASP A 93 -7.00 -7.99 13.96
CA ASP A 93 -8.25 -8.15 14.70
C ASP A 93 -9.09 -6.87 14.83
N ASP A 94 -8.67 -5.77 14.18
CA ASP A 94 -9.51 -4.59 14.05
C ASP A 94 -10.74 -4.92 13.20
N THR A 95 -11.84 -4.21 13.46
CA THR A 95 -13.03 -4.33 12.62
C THR A 95 -12.84 -3.55 11.32
N ILE A 96 -13.52 -3.99 10.27
CA ILE A 96 -13.56 -3.24 9.01
C ILE A 96 -14.13 -1.83 9.25
N GLN A 97 -15.13 -1.70 10.10
CA GLN A 97 -15.71 -0.40 10.44
C GLN A 97 -14.67 0.55 11.02
N HIS A 98 -13.82 0.06 11.94
CA HIS A 98 -12.73 0.85 12.50
C HIS A 98 -11.75 1.28 11.40
N CYS A 99 -11.37 0.33 10.54
CA CYS A 99 -10.44 0.59 9.42
C CYS A 99 -10.99 1.68 8.47
N LEU A 100 -12.27 1.60 8.12
CA LEU A 100 -12.92 2.58 7.24
C LEU A 100 -12.95 3.97 7.88
N ARG A 101 -13.32 4.04 9.16
CA ARG A 101 -13.35 5.30 9.90
C ARG A 101 -11.96 5.93 9.97
N TYR A 102 -10.97 5.12 10.31
CA TYR A 102 -9.58 5.57 10.43
C TYR A 102 -9.04 6.06 9.08
N GLY A 103 -9.30 5.32 8.00
CA GLY A 103 -8.91 5.73 6.65
C GLY A 103 -9.56 7.02 6.22
N ASN A 104 -10.84 7.20 6.55
CA ASN A 104 -11.56 8.43 6.24
C ASN A 104 -11.02 9.63 7.03
N GLU A 105 -10.71 9.45 8.30
CA GLU A 105 -10.12 10.50 9.14
C GLU A 105 -8.74 10.93 8.66
N LEU A 106 -7.90 9.96 8.28
CA LEU A 106 -6.53 10.23 7.83
C LEU A 106 -6.44 10.52 6.33
N MET A 107 -7.53 10.32 5.58
CA MET A 107 -7.54 10.39 4.12
C MET A 107 -6.50 9.45 3.50
N VAL A 108 -6.46 8.22 4.02
CA VAL A 108 -5.53 7.16 3.59
C VAL A 108 -6.36 5.99 3.06
N ALA A 109 -5.96 5.45 1.92
CA ALA A 109 -6.68 4.37 1.24
C ALA A 109 -5.98 3.01 1.35
N GLN A 110 -4.90 2.92 2.11
CA GLN A 110 -4.11 1.69 2.22
C GLN A 110 -3.49 1.61 3.60
N PHE A 111 -3.57 0.43 4.21
CA PHE A 111 -2.98 0.19 5.52
C PHE A 111 -2.21 -1.13 5.52
N PRO A 112 -0.93 -1.10 5.91
CA PRO A 112 -0.29 -2.33 6.36
C PRO A 112 -1.04 -2.91 7.55
N VAL A 113 -1.20 -4.22 7.60
CA VAL A 113 -1.88 -4.92 8.68
C VAL A 113 -0.86 -5.63 9.54
N LEU A 114 -0.91 -5.37 10.84
CA LEU A 114 0.01 -5.95 11.81
C LEU A 114 -0.70 -6.94 12.72
N GLU A 115 0.05 -7.93 13.17
CA GLU A 115 -0.35 -8.85 14.22
C GLU A 115 0.90 -9.15 15.06
N LYS A 116 0.87 -8.83 16.36
CA LYS A 116 2.04 -8.96 17.25
C LYS A 116 3.28 -8.27 16.66
N ASP A 117 3.10 -7.04 16.19
CA ASP A 117 4.14 -6.18 15.58
C ASP A 117 4.76 -6.75 14.29
N GLN A 118 4.19 -7.80 13.73
CA GLN A 118 4.61 -8.36 12.45
C GLN A 118 3.62 -8.00 11.36
N VAL A 119 4.14 -7.70 10.16
CA VAL A 119 3.28 -7.45 9.00
C VAL A 119 2.68 -8.76 8.53
N VAL A 120 1.35 -8.86 8.56
CA VAL A 120 0.63 -10.06 8.13
C VAL A 120 -0.21 -9.84 6.88
N GLY A 121 -0.38 -8.60 6.44
CA GLY A 121 -1.17 -8.32 5.26
C GLY A 121 -1.16 -6.85 4.90
N ILE A 122 -1.97 -6.53 3.90
CA ILE A 122 -2.28 -5.16 3.51
C ILE A 122 -3.78 -5.09 3.20
N ILE A 123 -4.42 -4.01 3.60
CA ILE A 123 -5.80 -3.74 3.21
C ILE A 123 -5.87 -2.38 2.54
N SER A 124 -6.54 -2.34 1.39
CA SER A 124 -6.61 -1.14 0.56
C SER A 124 -8.02 -0.97 0.00
N ALA A 125 -8.22 0.09 -0.78
CA ALA A 125 -9.48 0.34 -1.46
C ALA A 125 -9.96 -0.87 -2.28
N LYS A 126 -9.03 -1.63 -2.88
CA LYS A 126 -9.37 -2.82 -3.66
C LYS A 126 -10.13 -3.84 -2.82
N GLU A 127 -9.61 -4.18 -1.64
CA GLU A 127 -10.23 -5.14 -0.73
C GLU A 127 -11.55 -4.60 -0.18
N ILE A 128 -11.62 -3.29 0.07
CA ILE A 128 -12.85 -2.64 0.53
C ILE A 128 -13.94 -2.70 -0.56
N PHE A 129 -13.60 -2.47 -1.82
CA PHE A 129 -14.56 -2.62 -2.92
C PHE A 129 -15.01 -4.06 -3.07
N GLN A 130 -14.13 -5.05 -2.92
CA GLN A 130 -14.49 -6.46 -2.95
C GLN A 130 -15.48 -6.81 -1.84
N LEU A 131 -15.23 -6.30 -0.64
CA LEU A 131 -16.10 -6.47 0.52
C LEU A 131 -17.49 -5.83 0.27
N ALA A 132 -17.51 -4.60 -0.23
CA ALA A 132 -18.74 -3.89 -0.54
C ALA A 132 -19.56 -4.64 -1.58
N ALA A 133 -18.92 -5.18 -2.63
CA ALA A 133 -19.58 -5.98 -3.65
C ALA A 133 -20.19 -7.26 -3.07
N HIS A 134 -19.48 -7.92 -2.15
CA HIS A 134 -19.96 -9.11 -1.46
C HIS A 134 -21.23 -8.81 -0.67
N PHE A 135 -21.23 -7.75 0.13
CA PHE A 135 -22.41 -7.39 0.94
C PHE A 135 -23.57 -6.88 0.08
N ALA A 136 -23.28 -6.16 -1.01
CA ALA A 136 -24.32 -5.72 -1.94
C ALA A 136 -25.01 -6.93 -2.59
N GLY A 137 -24.25 -7.96 -2.98
CA GLY A 137 -24.80 -9.21 -3.50
C GLY A 137 -25.67 -9.91 -2.47
N ALA A 138 -25.22 -10.00 -1.23
CA ALA A 138 -25.99 -10.62 -0.15
C ALA A 138 -27.31 -9.88 0.12
N LEU A 139 -27.30 -8.54 0.08
CA LEU A 139 -28.51 -7.75 0.23
C LEU A 139 -29.51 -8.00 -0.90
N ASN A 140 -29.03 -8.09 -2.14
CA ASN A 140 -29.88 -8.39 -3.29
C ASN A 140 -30.52 -9.77 -3.18
N GLU A 141 -29.78 -10.78 -2.74
CA GLU A 141 -30.28 -12.13 -2.51
C GLU A 141 -31.34 -12.14 -1.40
N ALA A 142 -31.12 -11.36 -0.33
CA ALA A 142 -32.07 -11.29 0.79
C ALA A 142 -33.38 -10.58 0.42
N THR A 143 -33.37 -9.72 -0.61
CA THR A 143 -34.56 -8.96 -1.04
C THR A 143 -35.28 -9.62 -2.24
N ALA A 144 -34.70 -10.64 -2.80
CA ALA A 144 -35.33 -11.42 -3.86
C ALA A 144 -36.33 -12.47 -3.26
#